data_96445c0476479d9e44676baf01732009
#
_entry.id   96445c0476479d9e44676baf01732009
#
_cell.length_a   1.000
_cell.length_b   1.000
_cell.length_c   1.000
_cell.angle_alpha   90.00
_cell.angle_beta   90.00
_cell.angle_gamma   90.00
#
_symmetry.space_group_name_H-M   'P 1'
#
loop_
_entity.id
_entity.type
_entity.pdbx_description
1 polymer ?
#
loop_
_entity_poly.entity_id
_entity_poly.type
_entity_poly.pdbx_seq_one_letter_code
_entity_poly.pdbx_strand_id
1 'polypeptide(L)'
;LIVEDRASNSGENFLFTRELLEERGLFPAAGVIACKPYMAKRAWAAGTWQWPEVRWSVFPHTIGLEEYLDRAGGPGAVFPLMVGDLQRLRVYAGRFQTPVEVPEALWEACLRLAADGYDRFFLRDI
;
A
#
# COMPACT_ATOMS: atom_id res chain seq x y z
N LEU A 1 -21.94 1.91 8.76
CA LEU A 1 -20.48 2.01 8.76
C LEU A 1 -19.89 1.20 9.89
N ILE A 2 -18.93 0.35 9.57
CA ILE A 2 -18.15 -0.42 10.55
C ILE A 2 -16.75 0.18 10.57
N VAL A 3 -16.23 0.47 11.76
CA VAL A 3 -14.91 1.08 11.93
C VAL A 3 -13.97 0.11 12.63
N GLU A 4 -12.81 -0.13 12.02
CA GLU A 4 -11.67 -0.80 12.63
C GLU A 4 -10.61 0.28 12.95
N ASP A 5 -10.20 0.41 14.19
CA ASP A 5 -9.34 1.50 14.68
C ASP A 5 -8.09 1.03 15.45
N ARG A 6 -7.80 -0.27 15.44
CA ARG A 6 -6.65 -0.86 16.14
C ARG A 6 -5.41 -1.03 15.26
N ALA A 7 -5.61 -1.11 13.93
CA ALA A 7 -4.55 -1.40 12.99
C ALA A 7 -3.48 -0.29 12.96
N SER A 8 -2.22 -0.68 12.96
CA SER A 8 -1.06 0.22 12.88
C SER A 8 -0.33 0.18 11.52
N ASN A 9 -0.72 -0.74 10.64
CA ASN A 9 -0.10 -0.92 9.33
C ASN A 9 -1.10 -1.53 8.34
N SER A 10 -0.72 -1.58 7.06
CA SER A 10 -1.60 -2.06 5.98
C SER A 10 -2.00 -3.53 6.14
N GLY A 11 -1.10 -4.39 6.61
CA GLY A 11 -1.41 -5.81 6.83
C GLY A 11 -2.46 -5.97 7.94
N GLU A 12 -2.29 -5.27 9.03
CA GLU A 12 -3.24 -5.28 10.15
C GLU A 12 -4.60 -4.71 9.75
N ASN A 13 -4.65 -3.70 8.87
CA ASN A 13 -5.93 -3.20 8.35
C ASN A 13 -6.78 -4.32 7.74
N PHE A 14 -6.18 -5.20 6.94
CA PHE A 14 -6.91 -6.35 6.38
C PHE A 14 -7.22 -7.40 7.44
N LEU A 15 -6.24 -7.76 8.24
CA LEU A 15 -6.39 -8.82 9.24
C LEU A 15 -7.46 -8.47 10.28
N PHE A 16 -7.39 -7.29 10.88
CA PHE A 16 -8.34 -6.86 11.92
C PHE A 16 -9.73 -6.55 11.35
N THR A 17 -9.81 -6.05 10.11
CA THR A 17 -11.09 -5.91 9.42
C THR A 17 -11.74 -7.27 9.19
N ARG A 18 -10.96 -8.27 8.76
CA ARG A 18 -11.45 -9.65 8.61
C ARG A 18 -12.01 -10.17 9.93
N GLU A 19 -11.24 -10.10 11.01
CA GLU A 19 -11.69 -10.53 12.34
C GLU A 19 -13.00 -9.85 12.76
N LEU A 20 -13.06 -8.52 12.61
CA LEU A 20 -14.23 -7.72 12.96
C LEU A 20 -15.48 -8.11 12.16
N LEU A 21 -15.34 -8.39 10.87
CA LEU A 21 -16.44 -8.83 10.02
C LEU A 21 -16.87 -10.27 10.35
N GLU A 22 -15.92 -11.17 10.56
CA GLU A 22 -16.20 -12.56 10.95
C GLU A 22 -16.96 -12.65 12.28
N GLU A 23 -16.58 -11.86 13.29
CA GLU A 23 -17.29 -11.73 14.55
C GLU A 23 -18.76 -11.29 14.38
N ARG A 24 -19.05 -10.56 13.31
CA ARG A 24 -20.40 -10.11 12.96
C ARG A 24 -21.12 -11.04 11.99
N GLY A 25 -20.54 -12.17 11.66
CA GLY A 25 -21.11 -13.14 10.70
C GLY A 25 -21.11 -12.66 9.25
N LEU A 26 -20.20 -11.73 8.90
CA LEU A 26 -20.08 -11.15 7.58
C LEU A 26 -18.84 -11.73 6.86
N PHE A 27 -19.07 -12.38 5.71
CA PHE A 27 -18.04 -13.06 4.92
C PHE A 27 -18.08 -12.55 3.47
N PRO A 28 -17.48 -11.40 3.16
CA PRO A 28 -17.53 -10.85 1.82
C PRO A 28 -16.77 -11.70 0.82
N ALA A 29 -17.31 -11.84 -0.39
CA ALA A 29 -16.65 -12.53 -1.51
C ALA A 29 -15.76 -11.58 -2.33
N ALA A 30 -16.02 -10.29 -2.28
CA ALA A 30 -15.29 -9.25 -3.00
C ALA A 30 -15.17 -7.98 -2.15
N GLY A 31 -14.10 -7.24 -2.37
CA GLY A 31 -13.86 -5.97 -1.71
C GLY A 31 -13.20 -4.95 -2.62
N VAL A 32 -13.45 -3.68 -2.33
CA VAL A 32 -12.82 -2.54 -3.01
C VAL A 32 -11.98 -1.78 -2.00
N ILE A 33 -10.72 -1.60 -2.30
CA ILE A 33 -9.77 -0.86 -1.46
C ILE A 33 -9.78 0.60 -1.90
N ALA A 34 -10.13 1.50 -1.00
CA ALA A 34 -9.93 2.93 -1.19
C ALA A 34 -8.70 3.38 -0.41
N CYS A 35 -7.69 3.89 -1.11
CA CYS A 35 -6.42 4.32 -0.54
C CYS A 35 -5.83 5.48 -1.32
N LYS A 36 -4.71 6.01 -0.86
CA LYS A 36 -3.98 7.05 -1.59
C LYS A 36 -3.44 6.49 -2.92
N PRO A 37 -3.32 7.31 -3.98
CA PRO A 37 -2.95 6.85 -5.32
C PRO A 37 -1.66 6.00 -5.36
N TYR A 38 -0.60 6.43 -4.68
CA TYR A 38 0.68 5.73 -4.66
C TYR A 38 0.66 4.39 -3.90
N MET A 39 -0.36 4.16 -3.07
CA MET A 39 -0.49 2.92 -2.27
C MET A 39 -1.21 1.80 -3.01
N ALA A 40 -1.82 2.06 -4.15
CA ALA A 40 -2.75 1.15 -4.81
C ALA A 40 -2.19 -0.27 -4.99
N LYS A 41 -1.01 -0.39 -5.56
CA LYS A 41 -0.38 -1.69 -5.82
C LYS A 41 0.00 -2.42 -4.53
N ARG A 42 0.54 -1.71 -3.56
CA ARG A 42 0.91 -2.28 -2.26
C ARG A 42 -0.32 -2.70 -1.46
N ALA A 43 -1.37 -1.89 -1.46
CA ALA A 43 -2.61 -2.22 -0.77
C ALA A 43 -3.26 -3.49 -1.37
N TRP A 44 -3.29 -3.62 -2.69
CA TRP A 44 -3.76 -4.84 -3.35
C TRP A 44 -2.90 -6.05 -2.99
N ALA A 45 -1.59 -5.91 -3.02
CA ALA A 45 -0.66 -6.99 -2.68
C ALA A 45 -0.80 -7.44 -1.21
N ALA A 46 -1.02 -6.49 -0.29
CA ALA A 46 -1.28 -6.79 1.11
C ALA A 46 -2.64 -7.48 1.30
N GLY A 47 -3.70 -6.96 0.68
CA GLY A 47 -5.04 -7.53 0.80
C GLY A 47 -5.13 -8.97 0.28
N THR A 48 -4.56 -9.23 -0.88
CA THR A 48 -4.54 -10.58 -1.48
C THR A 48 -3.71 -11.58 -0.67
N TRP A 49 -2.73 -11.13 0.07
CA TRP A 49 -1.93 -11.95 0.97
C TRP A 49 -2.62 -12.21 2.31
N GLN A 50 -3.12 -11.16 2.95
CA GLN A 50 -3.71 -11.24 4.29
C GLN A 50 -5.14 -11.82 4.30
N TRP A 51 -5.87 -11.63 3.20
CA TRP A 51 -7.24 -12.11 3.08
C TRP A 51 -7.51 -12.64 1.67
N PRO A 52 -6.92 -13.79 1.32
CA PRO A 52 -6.95 -14.34 -0.05
C PRO A 52 -8.32 -14.82 -0.50
N GLU A 53 -9.25 -15.07 0.41
CA GLU A 53 -10.61 -15.52 0.09
C GLU A 53 -11.49 -14.42 -0.51
N VAL A 54 -11.07 -13.17 -0.36
CA VAL A 54 -11.76 -12.00 -0.93
C VAL A 54 -11.13 -11.62 -2.26
N ARG A 55 -11.95 -11.39 -3.28
CA ARG A 55 -11.49 -10.85 -4.55
C ARG A 55 -11.33 -9.33 -4.43
N TRP A 56 -10.10 -8.88 -4.29
CA TRP A 56 -9.77 -7.48 -4.11
C TRP A 56 -9.63 -6.73 -5.42
N SER A 57 -10.17 -5.53 -5.45
CA SER A 57 -9.88 -4.50 -6.45
C SER A 57 -9.57 -3.18 -5.76
N VAL A 58 -8.90 -2.28 -6.45
CA VAL A 58 -8.55 -0.96 -5.91
C VAL A 58 -9.40 0.10 -6.60
N PHE A 59 -9.94 1.03 -5.82
CA PHE A 59 -10.69 2.16 -6.35
C PHE A 59 -9.79 2.97 -7.30
N PRO A 60 -10.21 3.21 -8.55
CA PRO A 60 -9.37 3.90 -9.51
C PRO A 60 -9.24 5.38 -9.17
N HIS A 61 -8.02 5.90 -9.29
CA HIS A 61 -7.73 7.32 -9.18
C HIS A 61 -7.52 7.92 -10.56
N THR A 62 -8.15 9.05 -10.81
CA THR A 62 -8.03 9.83 -12.06
C THR A 62 -7.16 11.07 -11.89
N ILE A 63 -6.70 11.35 -10.69
CA ILE A 63 -5.85 12.49 -10.38
C ILE A 63 -4.44 12.29 -10.93
N GLY A 64 -3.89 13.31 -11.59
CA GLY A 64 -2.50 13.31 -12.04
C GLY A 64 -1.51 13.55 -10.90
N LEU A 65 -0.23 13.24 -11.14
CA LEU A 65 0.82 13.37 -10.13
C LEU A 65 0.98 14.82 -9.64
N GLU A 66 1.03 15.78 -10.55
CA GLU A 66 1.20 17.20 -10.19
C GLU A 66 0.06 17.69 -9.30
N GLU A 67 -1.19 17.42 -9.68
CA GLU A 67 -2.36 17.78 -8.88
C GLU A 67 -2.35 17.11 -7.51
N TYR A 68 -1.96 15.84 -7.45
CA TYR A 68 -1.84 15.12 -6.18
C TYR A 68 -0.77 15.73 -5.28
N LEU A 69 0.40 16.06 -5.83
CA LEU A 69 1.47 16.71 -5.07
C LEU A 69 1.02 18.05 -4.49
N ASP A 70 0.31 18.86 -5.28
CA ASP A 70 -0.21 20.16 -4.82
C ASP A 70 -1.18 19.99 -3.64
N ARG A 71 -2.02 18.97 -3.68
CA ARG A 71 -2.99 18.69 -2.60
C ARG A 71 -2.38 18.04 -1.37
N ALA A 72 -1.30 17.29 -1.53
CA ALA A 72 -0.72 16.44 -0.50
C ALA A 72 0.54 17.02 0.17
N GLY A 73 0.89 18.26 -0.12
CA GLY A 73 2.01 18.96 0.53
C GLY A 73 3.32 18.96 -0.26
N GLY A 74 3.28 18.61 -1.54
CA GLY A 74 4.42 18.67 -2.46
C GLY A 74 5.34 17.45 -2.44
N PRO A 75 6.42 17.48 -3.25
CA PRO A 75 7.37 16.37 -3.39
C PRO A 75 8.00 15.92 -2.07
N GLY A 76 8.37 16.88 -1.21
CA GLY A 76 9.00 16.59 0.08
C GLY A 76 8.10 15.78 1.04
N ALA A 77 6.78 15.94 0.93
CA ALA A 77 5.81 15.18 1.71
C ALA A 77 5.48 13.81 1.08
N VAL A 78 5.38 13.74 -0.25
CA VAL A 78 4.84 12.57 -0.96
C VAL A 78 5.93 11.60 -1.41
N PHE A 79 7.05 12.07 -1.96
CA PHE A 79 8.09 11.19 -2.51
C PHE A 79 8.69 10.23 -1.48
N PRO A 80 8.97 10.62 -0.22
CA PRO A 80 9.42 9.66 0.77
C PRO A 80 8.43 8.51 1.00
N LEU A 81 7.12 8.78 0.94
CA LEU A 81 6.08 7.77 1.06
C LEU A 81 6.07 6.83 -0.16
N MET A 82 6.16 7.37 -1.37
CA MET A 82 6.22 6.59 -2.61
C MET A 82 7.45 5.68 -2.63
N VAL A 83 8.61 6.20 -2.28
CA VAL A 83 9.88 5.46 -2.22
C VAL A 83 9.79 4.32 -1.20
N GLY A 84 9.29 4.60 -0.01
CA GLY A 84 9.09 3.59 1.03
C GLY A 84 8.09 2.51 0.62
N ASP A 85 7.00 2.87 -0.03
CA ASP A 85 5.99 1.92 -0.52
C ASP A 85 6.56 1.02 -1.62
N LEU A 86 7.31 1.59 -2.56
CA LEU A 86 7.92 0.80 -3.64
C LEU A 86 8.97 -0.18 -3.10
N GLN A 87 9.79 0.22 -2.15
CA GLN A 87 10.73 -0.69 -1.48
C GLN A 87 9.99 -1.87 -0.84
N ARG A 88 8.88 -1.60 -0.13
CA ARG A 88 8.11 -2.65 0.54
C ARG A 88 7.49 -3.65 -0.43
N LEU A 89 7.18 -3.26 -1.65
CA LEU A 89 6.73 -4.20 -2.69
C LEU A 89 7.76 -5.30 -2.96
N ARG A 90 9.05 -5.00 -2.89
CA ARG A 90 10.12 -6.00 -3.03
C ARG A 90 10.41 -6.74 -1.73
N VAL A 91 10.58 -5.99 -0.63
CA VAL A 91 11.02 -6.55 0.67
C VAL A 91 9.97 -7.45 1.30
N TYR A 92 8.70 -7.13 1.16
CA TYR A 92 7.61 -7.87 1.77
C TYR A 92 7.00 -8.94 0.86
N ALA A 93 7.47 -9.05 -0.38
CA ALA A 93 7.01 -10.06 -1.34
C ALA A 93 7.17 -11.48 -0.77
N GLY A 94 6.10 -12.27 -0.77
CA GLY A 94 6.10 -13.63 -0.26
C GLY A 94 6.22 -13.76 1.26
N ARG A 95 6.16 -12.66 2.00
CA ARG A 95 6.18 -12.66 3.48
C ARG A 95 4.97 -11.99 4.08
N PHE A 96 4.65 -10.79 3.63
CA PHE A 96 3.53 -9.98 4.10
C PHE A 96 2.62 -9.50 2.98
N GLN A 97 3.06 -9.68 1.74
CA GLN A 97 2.39 -9.22 0.54
C GLN A 97 2.55 -10.25 -0.58
N THR A 98 1.54 -10.35 -1.44
CA THR A 98 1.63 -11.12 -2.67
C THR A 98 2.76 -10.54 -3.54
N PRO A 99 3.66 -11.38 -4.08
CA PRO A 99 4.69 -10.90 -4.99
C PRO A 99 4.08 -10.20 -6.21
N VAL A 100 4.59 -9.01 -6.51
CA VAL A 100 4.21 -8.23 -7.70
C VAL A 100 5.47 -7.83 -8.44
N GLU A 101 5.36 -7.73 -9.76
CA GLU A 101 6.47 -7.27 -10.58
C GLU A 101 6.74 -5.78 -10.32
N VAL A 102 8.00 -5.47 -10.06
CA VAL A 102 8.53 -4.10 -10.01
C VAL A 102 9.55 -3.97 -11.13
N PRO A 103 9.22 -3.28 -12.23
CA PRO A 103 10.16 -3.09 -13.34
C PRO A 103 11.48 -2.49 -12.87
N GLU A 104 12.59 -2.96 -13.44
CA GLU A 104 13.92 -2.52 -13.00
C GLU A 104 14.13 -1.00 -13.15
N ALA A 105 13.63 -0.41 -14.24
CA ALA A 105 13.69 1.04 -14.43
C ALA A 105 12.96 1.82 -13.31
N LEU A 106 11.86 1.28 -12.81
CA LEU A 106 11.13 1.88 -11.69
C LEU A 106 11.93 1.74 -10.38
N TRP A 107 12.56 0.59 -10.18
CA TRP A 107 13.40 0.37 -9.01
C TRP A 107 14.62 1.29 -9.00
N GLU A 108 15.30 1.45 -10.12
CA GLU A 108 16.40 2.39 -10.27
C GLU A 108 15.98 3.84 -9.99
N ALA A 109 14.79 4.25 -10.46
CA ALA A 109 14.24 5.57 -10.15
C ALA A 109 13.98 5.75 -8.65
N CYS A 110 13.48 4.71 -7.99
CA CYS A 110 13.30 4.69 -6.53
C CYS A 110 14.62 4.90 -5.79
N LEU A 111 15.68 4.18 -6.19
CA LEU A 111 17.00 4.33 -5.59
C LEU A 111 17.60 5.72 -5.81
N ARG A 112 17.39 6.33 -6.99
CA ARG A 112 17.81 7.71 -7.25
C ARG A 112 17.08 8.69 -6.34
N LEU A 113 15.79 8.58 -6.19
CA LEU A 113 15.02 9.43 -5.28
C LEU A 113 15.48 9.25 -3.82
N ALA A 114 15.73 8.02 -3.39
CA ALA A 114 16.27 7.76 -2.07
C ALA A 114 17.63 8.44 -1.86
N ALA A 115 18.53 8.36 -2.84
CA ALA A 115 19.83 9.02 -2.82
C ALA A 115 19.73 10.56 -2.81
N ASP A 116 18.68 11.11 -3.41
CA ASP A 116 18.38 12.55 -3.43
C ASP A 116 17.75 13.06 -2.12
N GLY A 117 17.62 12.21 -1.10
CA GLY A 117 17.15 12.58 0.23
C GLY A 117 15.69 12.25 0.53
N TYR A 118 14.99 11.53 -0.36
CA TYR A 118 13.61 11.10 -0.14
C TYR A 118 13.51 9.71 0.52
N ASP A 119 14.46 9.37 1.38
CA ASP A 119 14.62 8.04 1.98
C ASP A 119 14.08 7.92 3.41
N ARG A 120 13.31 8.89 3.89
CA ARG A 120 12.83 8.95 5.27
C ARG A 120 12.08 7.69 5.72
N PHE A 121 11.31 7.06 4.83
CA PHE A 121 10.56 5.84 5.12
C PHE A 121 11.19 4.59 4.53
N PHE A 122 12.43 4.69 4.08
CA PHE A 122 13.17 3.56 3.55
C PHE A 122 13.57 2.62 4.71
N LEU A 123 13.28 1.32 4.54
CA LEU A 123 13.69 0.31 5.51
C LEU A 123 15.19 0.10 5.44
N ARG A 124 15.87 0.12 6.57
CA ARG A 124 17.33 0.03 6.63
C ARG A 124 17.83 -1.32 7.15
N ASP A 125 17.07 -1.93 8.05
CA ASP A 125 17.46 -3.18 8.72
C ASP A 125 16.71 -4.38 8.12
N ILE A 126 17.04 -4.69 6.88
CA ILE A 126 16.40 -5.78 6.15
C ILE A 126 17.40 -6.78 5.63
#